data_0e4bdeb288e23e35efbed58dd12c4f34
#
_entry.id   0e4bdeb288e23e35efbed58dd12c4f34
#
_cell.length_a   1.000
_cell.length_b   1.000
_cell.length_c   1.000
_cell.angle_alpha   90.00
_cell.angle_beta   90.00
_cell.angle_gamma   90.00
#
_symmetry.space_group_name_H-M   'P 1'
#
loop_
_entity.id
_entity.type
_entity.pdbx_description
1 polymer ?
#
loop_
_entity_poly.entity_id
_entity_poly.type
_entity_poly.pdbx_seq_one_letter_code
_entity_poly.pdbx_strand_id
1 'polypeptide(L)'
;AAELGDFDPTSTTIALAPGGEQAGLADSILPEDLLHNTFERYWREFERRRDGKREWKDYTPYEWRNVGAFVRLGWRDRAWDAVRFFFDDRAPRGWNQWGEVVSRTPRKPFFLGDLPHAWVASDFMRSALDMFAYGREGDDSLVLAAGIPARWLDGDGIAVEGIRTPKGRLGYTLRREPKRLVLRFADGARFPPGGAILPWPLADAQPGRTRIDGKP
;
A
#
# COMPACT_ATOMS: atom_id res chain seq x y z
N ALA A 1 1.45 16.30 -18.21
CA ALA A 1 0.64 15.09 -18.28
C ALA A 1 1.14 14.22 -19.45
N ALA A 2 1.24 12.92 -19.25
CA ALA A 2 1.59 12.00 -20.31
C ALA A 2 0.55 12.08 -21.45
N GLU A 3 1.01 11.93 -22.68
CA GLU A 3 0.10 11.84 -23.82
C GLU A 3 -0.72 10.54 -23.74
N LEU A 4 -1.83 10.53 -24.46
CA LEU A 4 -2.69 9.33 -24.51
C LEU A 4 -1.88 8.13 -25.03
N GLY A 5 -1.72 7.13 -24.21
CA GLY A 5 -0.94 5.93 -24.52
C GLY A 5 0.45 5.89 -23.87
N ASP A 6 0.98 7.00 -23.37
CA ASP A 6 2.23 6.98 -22.62
C ASP A 6 2.10 6.19 -21.34
N PHE A 7 3.19 5.56 -20.96
CA PHE A 7 3.28 4.82 -19.71
C PHE A 7 4.08 5.62 -18.69
N ASP A 8 3.39 6.12 -17.67
CA ASP A 8 4.02 6.76 -16.52
C ASP A 8 3.73 5.92 -15.26
N PRO A 9 4.75 5.26 -14.69
CA PRO A 9 4.55 4.38 -13.55
C PRO A 9 4.38 5.12 -12.22
N THR A 10 4.53 6.44 -12.19
CA THR A 10 4.63 7.19 -10.93
C THR A 10 3.64 8.35 -10.80
N SER A 11 3.44 9.15 -11.85
CA SER A 11 2.67 10.39 -11.73
C SER A 11 1.18 10.14 -11.50
N THR A 12 0.61 9.12 -12.12
CA THR A 12 -0.82 8.79 -11.97
C THR A 12 -1.18 8.31 -10.57
N THR A 13 -0.20 7.83 -9.79
CA THR A 13 -0.41 7.38 -8.42
C THR A 13 -0.80 8.50 -7.48
N ILE A 14 -0.44 9.76 -7.79
CA ILE A 14 -0.71 10.93 -6.93
C ILE A 14 -2.21 11.09 -6.65
N ALA A 15 -3.08 10.69 -7.56
CA ALA A 15 -4.52 10.73 -7.37
C ALA A 15 -5.00 9.81 -6.22
N LEU A 16 -4.31 8.69 -5.95
CA LEU A 16 -4.66 7.73 -4.90
C LEU A 16 -3.69 7.77 -3.73
N ALA A 17 -2.42 7.99 -3.99
CA ALA A 17 -1.38 8.06 -2.97
C ALA A 17 -0.45 9.24 -3.28
N PRO A 18 -0.38 10.25 -2.45
CA PRO A 18 -0.76 10.33 -1.04
C PRO A 18 -2.19 10.79 -0.73
N GLY A 19 -2.96 11.24 -1.69
CA GLY A 19 -4.30 11.75 -1.45
C GLY A 19 -5.24 10.70 -0.83
N GLY A 20 -5.47 9.62 -1.53
CA GLY A 20 -6.20 8.45 -0.99
C GLY A 20 -7.70 8.59 -0.84
N GLU A 21 -8.26 9.71 -1.24
CA GLU A 21 -9.67 10.01 -0.99
C GLU A 21 -10.61 9.37 -2.01
N GLN A 22 -10.10 9.05 -3.18
CA GLN A 22 -10.95 8.81 -4.34
C GLN A 22 -11.28 7.34 -4.60
N ALA A 23 -10.54 6.41 -4.00
CA ALA A 23 -10.82 5.00 -4.15
C ALA A 23 -11.88 4.51 -3.15
N GLY A 24 -12.90 3.85 -3.63
CA GLY A 24 -13.92 3.22 -2.81
C GLY A 24 -14.93 4.20 -2.18
N LEU A 25 -15.05 5.41 -2.69
CA LEU A 25 -16.04 6.40 -2.28
C LEU A 25 -17.10 6.58 -3.38
N ALA A 26 -18.36 6.71 -2.97
CA ALA A 26 -19.49 6.87 -3.91
C ALA A 26 -19.39 8.15 -4.74
N ASP A 27 -18.79 9.21 -4.18
CA ASP A 27 -18.65 10.52 -4.79
C ASP A 27 -17.26 10.76 -5.41
N SER A 28 -16.52 9.68 -5.72
CA SER A 28 -15.23 9.79 -6.39
C SER A 28 -15.38 10.54 -7.72
N ILE A 29 -14.55 11.57 -7.92
CA ILE A 29 -14.50 12.34 -9.18
C ILE A 29 -13.81 11.57 -10.31
N LEU A 30 -13.08 10.50 -9.98
CA LEU A 30 -12.44 9.63 -10.97
C LEU A 30 -13.26 8.37 -11.13
N PRO A 31 -13.67 8.03 -12.37
CA PRO A 31 -14.37 6.78 -12.64
C PRO A 31 -13.56 5.59 -12.17
N GLU A 32 -14.19 4.72 -11.38
CA GLU A 32 -13.53 3.58 -10.75
C GLU A 32 -12.92 2.61 -11.77
N ASP A 33 -13.64 2.35 -12.87
CA ASP A 33 -13.17 1.51 -13.95
C ASP A 33 -11.89 2.06 -14.61
N LEU A 34 -11.78 3.37 -14.76
CA LEU A 34 -10.59 4.02 -15.32
C LEU A 34 -9.42 3.96 -14.34
N LEU A 35 -9.67 4.11 -13.05
CA LEU A 35 -8.66 3.88 -12.02
C LEU A 35 -8.14 2.45 -12.08
N HIS A 36 -9.03 1.48 -12.05
CA HIS A 36 -8.66 0.06 -12.13
C HIS A 36 -7.86 -0.23 -13.41
N ASN A 37 -8.32 0.23 -14.56
CA ASN A 37 -7.61 0.03 -15.85
C ASN A 37 -6.20 0.63 -15.85
N THR A 38 -6.04 1.82 -15.23
CA THR A 38 -4.74 2.48 -15.12
C THR A 38 -3.74 1.64 -14.32
N PHE A 39 -4.15 1.16 -13.15
CA PHE A 39 -3.27 0.37 -12.29
C PHE A 39 -3.12 -1.08 -12.75
N GLU A 40 -4.09 -1.64 -13.47
CA GLU A 40 -3.95 -2.92 -14.19
C GLU A 40 -2.89 -2.82 -15.29
N ARG A 41 -2.83 -1.70 -16.02
CA ARG A 41 -1.78 -1.47 -17.00
C ARG A 41 -0.40 -1.43 -16.32
N TYR A 42 -0.26 -0.68 -15.22
CA TYR A 42 0.98 -0.67 -14.46
C TYR A 42 1.36 -2.07 -13.97
N TRP A 43 0.41 -2.82 -13.39
CA TRP A 43 0.65 -4.15 -12.87
C TRP A 43 1.18 -5.11 -13.94
N ARG A 44 0.59 -5.13 -15.12
CA ARG A 44 1.07 -5.96 -16.24
C ARG A 44 2.50 -5.64 -16.65
N GLU A 45 2.86 -4.35 -16.68
CA GLU A 45 4.24 -3.94 -17.01
C GLU A 45 5.22 -4.27 -15.89
N PHE A 46 4.80 -4.12 -14.64
CA PHE A 46 5.56 -4.53 -13.47
C PHE A 46 5.83 -6.04 -13.47
N GLU A 47 4.83 -6.87 -13.70
CA GLU A 47 4.98 -8.34 -13.78
C GLU A 47 5.95 -8.73 -14.89
N ARG A 48 5.82 -8.14 -16.06
CA ARG A 48 6.73 -8.43 -17.17
C ARG A 48 8.18 -8.11 -16.84
N ARG A 49 8.41 -7.02 -16.10
CA ARG A 49 9.75 -6.67 -15.62
C ARG A 49 10.22 -7.63 -14.54
N ARG A 50 9.42 -7.89 -13.53
CA ARG A 50 9.72 -8.81 -12.42
C ARG A 50 10.06 -10.20 -12.92
N ASP A 51 9.30 -10.70 -13.89
CA ASP A 51 9.44 -12.06 -14.44
C ASP A 51 10.49 -12.16 -15.54
N GLY A 52 11.24 -11.09 -15.81
CA GLY A 52 12.27 -11.06 -16.85
C GLY A 52 11.75 -11.10 -18.29
N LYS A 53 10.44 -10.87 -18.48
CA LYS A 53 9.78 -10.85 -19.80
C LYS A 53 9.89 -9.50 -20.51
N ARG A 54 10.43 -8.52 -19.83
CA ARG A 54 10.69 -7.17 -20.34
C ARG A 54 12.10 -6.76 -19.96
N GLU A 55 12.88 -6.36 -20.95
CA GLU A 55 14.15 -5.71 -20.67
C GLU A 55 13.95 -4.33 -20.09
N TRP A 56 14.82 -3.97 -19.16
CA TRP A 56 14.86 -2.66 -18.56
C TRP A 56 16.31 -2.29 -18.23
N LYS A 57 16.61 -1.01 -18.27
CA LYS A 57 17.94 -0.48 -17.93
C LYS A 57 17.93 0.09 -16.52
N ASP A 58 17.03 1.00 -16.28
CA ASP A 58 16.84 1.70 -15.03
C ASP A 58 15.35 1.81 -14.71
N TYR A 59 15.01 1.95 -13.44
CA TYR A 59 13.71 2.41 -12.98
C TYR A 59 13.87 3.32 -11.76
N THR A 60 12.85 4.07 -11.43
CA THR A 60 12.83 4.89 -10.23
C THR A 60 12.00 4.24 -9.14
N PRO A 61 12.55 4.05 -7.91
CA PRO A 61 11.79 3.55 -6.78
C PRO A 61 10.66 4.47 -6.28
N TYR A 62 10.42 5.61 -6.92
CA TYR A 62 9.15 6.34 -6.77
C TYR A 62 7.94 5.44 -7.05
N GLU A 63 8.14 4.33 -7.73
CA GLU A 63 7.14 3.30 -7.93
C GLU A 63 6.59 2.71 -6.61
N TRP A 64 7.22 2.99 -5.45
CA TRP A 64 6.65 2.73 -4.14
C TRP A 64 5.25 3.32 -3.97
N ARG A 65 4.94 4.41 -4.65
CA ARG A 65 3.58 5.00 -4.67
C ARG A 65 2.51 4.03 -5.15
N ASN A 66 2.87 3.11 -6.06
CA ASN A 66 1.94 2.09 -6.53
C ASN A 66 1.55 1.10 -5.42
N VAL A 67 2.43 0.84 -4.44
CA VAL A 67 2.07 0.06 -3.25
C VAL A 67 0.93 0.73 -2.51
N GLY A 68 1.05 2.03 -2.23
CA GLY A 68 -0.01 2.82 -1.60
C GLY A 68 -1.32 2.85 -2.41
N ALA A 69 -1.20 2.94 -3.75
CA ALA A 69 -2.36 2.86 -4.63
C ALA A 69 -3.04 1.47 -4.58
N PHE A 70 -2.26 0.40 -4.63
CA PHE A 70 -2.80 -0.97 -4.51
C PHE A 70 -3.51 -1.22 -3.17
N VAL A 71 -2.96 -0.69 -2.08
CA VAL A 71 -3.60 -0.74 -0.76
C VAL A 71 -5.00 -0.11 -0.81
N ARG A 72 -5.12 1.07 -1.45
CA ARG A 72 -6.40 1.79 -1.57
C ARG A 72 -7.39 1.12 -2.51
N LEU A 73 -6.89 0.46 -3.55
CA LEU A 73 -7.70 -0.34 -4.47
C LEU A 73 -8.09 -1.72 -3.90
N GLY A 74 -7.63 -2.07 -2.68
CA GLY A 74 -7.90 -3.38 -2.09
C GLY A 74 -7.07 -4.53 -2.67
N TRP A 75 -6.04 -4.23 -3.46
CA TRP A 75 -5.18 -5.22 -4.12
C TRP A 75 -4.00 -5.62 -3.24
N ARG A 76 -4.30 -6.14 -2.06
CA ARG A 76 -3.31 -6.43 -1.00
C ARG A 76 -2.18 -7.38 -1.40
N ASP A 77 -2.48 -8.39 -2.22
CA ASP A 77 -1.45 -9.34 -2.66
C ASP A 77 -0.48 -8.67 -3.65
N ARG A 78 -1.01 -7.83 -4.55
CA ARG A 78 -0.18 -7.02 -5.46
C ARG A 78 0.65 -5.99 -4.71
N ALA A 79 0.09 -5.36 -3.69
CA ALA A 79 0.84 -4.46 -2.82
C ALA A 79 2.03 -5.18 -2.17
N TRP A 80 1.80 -6.38 -1.64
CA TRP A 80 2.85 -7.17 -1.02
C TRP A 80 3.91 -7.65 -2.01
N ASP A 81 3.50 -8.09 -3.20
CA ASP A 81 4.44 -8.51 -4.25
C ASP A 81 5.33 -7.36 -4.70
N ALA A 82 4.78 -6.16 -4.84
CA ALA A 82 5.56 -4.97 -5.15
C ALA A 82 6.52 -4.60 -4.01
N VAL A 83 6.08 -4.66 -2.75
CA VAL A 83 6.94 -4.47 -1.57
C VAL A 83 8.13 -5.40 -1.61
N ARG A 84 7.90 -6.70 -1.82
CA ARG A 84 8.98 -7.69 -1.90
C ARG A 84 9.96 -7.37 -3.02
N PHE A 85 9.44 -7.09 -4.21
CA PHE A 85 10.28 -6.76 -5.34
C PHE A 85 11.20 -5.57 -5.05
N PHE A 86 10.66 -4.46 -4.55
CA PHE A 86 11.48 -3.27 -4.28
C PHE A 86 12.50 -3.49 -3.17
N PHE A 87 12.16 -4.27 -2.13
CA PHE A 87 13.13 -4.62 -1.10
C PHE A 87 14.24 -5.51 -1.64
N ASP A 88 13.91 -6.51 -2.44
CA ASP A 88 14.88 -7.46 -2.97
C ASP A 88 15.79 -6.81 -4.01
N ASP A 89 15.27 -5.86 -4.78
CA ASP A 89 15.99 -5.17 -5.86
C ASP A 89 16.70 -3.88 -5.40
N ARG A 90 16.57 -3.52 -4.13
CA ARG A 90 17.21 -2.32 -3.57
C ARG A 90 18.74 -2.37 -3.74
N ALA A 91 19.30 -1.32 -4.30
CA ALA A 91 20.73 -1.18 -4.51
C ALA A 91 21.25 0.21 -4.09
N PRO A 92 22.42 0.27 -3.41
CA PRO A 92 23.17 -0.83 -2.80
C PRO A 92 22.49 -1.38 -1.55
N ARG A 93 22.31 -2.68 -1.43
CA ARG A 93 21.59 -3.31 -0.31
C ARG A 93 22.16 -2.95 1.06
N GLY A 94 23.48 -2.96 1.19
CA GLY A 94 24.16 -2.74 2.47
C GLY A 94 24.05 -1.31 3.01
N TRP A 95 23.61 -0.35 2.20
CA TRP A 95 23.50 1.05 2.63
C TRP A 95 22.19 1.37 3.35
N ASN A 96 21.20 0.48 3.26
CA ASN A 96 19.88 0.69 3.84
C ASN A 96 19.22 2.01 3.41
N GLN A 97 19.48 2.42 2.19
CA GLN A 97 19.04 3.69 1.61
C GLN A 97 18.24 3.43 0.34
N TRP A 98 17.40 4.38 -0.03
CA TRP A 98 16.73 4.43 -1.31
C TRP A 98 17.45 5.41 -2.22
N GLY A 99 17.79 4.97 -3.43
CA GLY A 99 18.23 5.86 -4.50
C GLY A 99 17.05 6.40 -5.29
N GLU A 100 17.26 7.48 -6.01
CA GLU A 100 16.29 7.99 -6.98
C GLU A 100 16.12 7.03 -8.15
N VAL A 101 17.22 6.39 -8.54
CA VAL A 101 17.28 5.44 -9.67
C VAL A 101 17.95 4.14 -9.25
N VAL A 102 17.40 3.03 -9.71
CA VAL A 102 18.00 1.70 -9.61
C VAL A 102 18.34 1.22 -11.02
N SER A 103 19.62 0.91 -11.22
CA SER A 103 20.13 0.39 -12.50
C SER A 103 20.31 -1.11 -12.44
N ARG A 104 19.84 -1.80 -13.48
CA ARG A 104 19.97 -3.26 -13.59
C ARG A 104 21.45 -3.72 -13.59
N THR A 105 22.30 -2.94 -14.22
CA THR A 105 23.73 -3.22 -14.27
C THR A 105 24.47 -2.35 -13.26
N PRO A 106 25.02 -2.91 -12.18
CA PRO A 106 25.77 -2.15 -11.20
C PRO A 106 26.91 -1.34 -11.83
N ARG A 107 27.08 -0.10 -11.41
CA ARG A 107 28.11 0.85 -11.89
C ARG A 107 28.03 1.21 -13.38
N LYS A 108 26.92 0.90 -14.04
CA LYS A 108 26.63 1.32 -15.42
C LYS A 108 25.24 1.92 -15.52
N PRO A 109 24.91 2.95 -14.74
CA PRO A 109 23.60 3.57 -14.80
C PRO A 109 23.41 4.28 -16.13
N PHE A 110 22.20 4.23 -16.67
CA PHE A 110 21.80 5.08 -17.78
C PHE A 110 21.57 6.52 -17.30
N PHE A 111 21.00 6.66 -16.10
CA PHE A 111 20.76 7.92 -15.43
C PHE A 111 21.30 7.86 -14.00
N LEU A 112 21.98 8.93 -13.58
CA LEU A 112 22.44 9.10 -12.20
C LEU A 112 21.44 9.97 -11.45
N GLY A 113 20.85 9.41 -10.44
CA GLY A 113 20.03 10.15 -9.48
C GLY A 113 20.69 10.26 -8.13
N ASP A 114 20.03 10.94 -7.22
CA ASP A 114 20.52 11.09 -5.84
C ASP A 114 20.49 9.78 -5.08
N LEU A 115 21.52 9.57 -4.26
CA LEU A 115 21.62 8.47 -3.31
C LEU A 115 22.33 8.95 -2.03
N PRO A 116 21.66 9.01 -0.88
CA PRO A 116 20.26 8.65 -0.63
C PRO A 116 19.27 9.66 -1.23
N HIS A 117 18.04 9.19 -1.49
CA HIS A 117 16.99 10.06 -2.03
C HIS A 117 15.79 10.13 -1.07
N ALA A 118 15.62 11.31 -0.47
CA ALA A 118 14.65 11.52 0.62
C ALA A 118 13.19 11.37 0.17
N TRP A 119 12.85 11.76 -1.04
CA TRP A 119 11.49 11.65 -1.55
C TRP A 119 11.09 10.19 -1.74
N VAL A 120 11.96 9.36 -2.31
CA VAL A 120 11.71 7.93 -2.40
C VAL A 120 11.60 7.28 -1.03
N ALA A 121 12.44 7.70 -0.07
CA ALA A 121 12.35 7.22 1.31
C ALA A 121 11.00 7.62 1.96
N SER A 122 10.50 8.82 1.66
CA SER A 122 9.16 9.27 2.09
C SER A 122 8.05 8.42 1.49
N ASP A 123 8.10 8.15 0.18
CA ASP A 123 7.12 7.30 -0.49
C ASP A 123 7.13 5.86 0.03
N PHE A 124 8.32 5.32 0.31
CA PHE A 124 8.47 4.03 0.98
C PHE A 124 7.81 4.01 2.36
N MET A 125 8.17 4.97 3.24
CA MET A 125 7.64 5.01 4.60
C MET A 125 6.11 5.14 4.59
N ARG A 126 5.59 6.03 3.76
CA ARG A 126 4.15 6.23 3.64
C ARG A 126 3.46 4.96 3.15
N SER A 127 3.90 4.39 2.05
CA SER A 127 3.28 3.20 1.46
C SER A 127 3.36 1.99 2.39
N ALA A 128 4.46 1.84 3.13
CA ALA A 128 4.61 0.79 4.13
C ALA A 128 3.65 0.98 5.31
N LEU A 129 3.50 2.21 5.82
CA LEU A 129 2.57 2.51 6.90
C LEU A 129 1.11 2.36 6.46
N ASP A 130 0.78 2.76 5.23
CA ASP A 130 -0.55 2.63 4.65
C ASP A 130 -1.05 1.18 4.59
N MET A 131 -0.15 0.21 4.50
CA MET A 131 -0.52 -1.21 4.60
C MET A 131 -1.19 -1.55 5.93
N PHE A 132 -0.80 -0.86 7.00
CA PHE A 132 -1.31 -1.08 8.36
C PHE A 132 -2.43 -0.13 8.73
N ALA A 133 -2.30 1.15 8.38
CA ALA A 133 -3.35 2.14 8.63
C ALA A 133 -3.17 3.38 7.76
N TYR A 134 -4.25 3.90 7.20
CA TYR A 134 -4.29 5.20 6.54
C TYR A 134 -5.60 5.94 6.79
N GLY A 135 -5.54 7.27 6.81
CA GLY A 135 -6.74 8.10 6.82
C GLY A 135 -7.36 8.17 5.44
N ARG A 136 -8.69 8.07 5.37
CA ARG A 136 -9.47 8.29 4.16
C ARG A 136 -10.27 9.57 4.35
N GLU A 137 -9.86 10.63 3.67
CA GLU A 137 -10.37 11.99 3.91
C GLU A 137 -11.83 12.15 3.48
N GLY A 138 -12.25 11.51 2.40
CA GLY A 138 -13.58 11.69 1.84
C GLY A 138 -14.73 11.32 2.78
N ASP A 139 -14.51 10.42 3.75
CA ASP A 139 -15.48 10.04 4.77
C ASP A 139 -14.95 10.19 6.21
N ASP A 140 -13.80 10.85 6.36
CA ASP A 140 -13.08 11.01 7.63
C ASP A 140 -12.99 9.70 8.42
N SER A 141 -12.56 8.62 7.75
CA SER A 141 -12.38 7.31 8.35
C SER A 141 -10.91 6.90 8.46
N LEU A 142 -10.63 5.96 9.36
CA LEU A 142 -9.34 5.31 9.50
C LEU A 142 -9.42 3.87 8.98
N VAL A 143 -8.76 3.61 7.85
CA VAL A 143 -8.76 2.28 7.22
C VAL A 143 -7.60 1.47 7.78
N LEU A 144 -7.88 0.24 8.24
CA LEU A 144 -6.94 -0.61 8.95
C LEU A 144 -6.59 -1.85 8.14
N ALA A 145 -5.31 -2.25 8.19
CA ALA A 145 -4.80 -3.51 7.63
C ALA A 145 -5.16 -3.76 6.15
N ALA A 146 -5.42 -2.69 5.37
CA ALA A 146 -5.86 -2.85 3.97
C ALA A 146 -4.80 -3.49 3.07
N GLY A 147 -3.51 -3.32 3.39
CA GLY A 147 -2.40 -3.91 2.64
C GLY A 147 -1.85 -5.21 3.23
N ILE A 148 -2.39 -5.70 4.35
CA ILE A 148 -1.84 -6.87 5.04
C ILE A 148 -2.27 -8.16 4.34
N PRO A 149 -1.33 -9.01 3.90
CA PRO A 149 -1.64 -10.32 3.34
C PRO A 149 -2.43 -11.22 4.30
N ALA A 150 -3.42 -11.96 3.81
CA ALA A 150 -4.28 -12.80 4.65
C ALA A 150 -3.48 -13.79 5.52
N ARG A 151 -2.40 -14.37 4.99
CA ARG A 151 -1.52 -15.31 5.70
C ARG A 151 -0.82 -14.73 6.93
N TRP A 152 -0.69 -13.39 7.02
CA TRP A 152 -0.10 -12.74 8.21
C TRP A 152 -1.05 -12.73 9.40
N LEU A 153 -2.33 -13.04 9.16
CA LEU A 153 -3.35 -13.10 10.20
C LEU A 153 -3.45 -14.47 10.87
N ASP A 154 -2.73 -15.47 10.34
CA ASP A 154 -2.68 -16.80 10.92
C ASP A 154 -1.75 -16.84 12.15
N GLY A 155 -1.95 -17.81 13.04
CA GLY A 155 -1.20 -17.93 14.28
C GLY A 155 -1.45 -16.75 15.21
N ASP A 156 -0.38 -16.05 15.59
CA ASP A 156 -0.47 -14.88 16.48
C ASP A 156 -1.04 -13.63 15.78
N GLY A 157 -1.09 -13.65 14.45
CA GLY A 157 -1.55 -12.51 13.65
C GLY A 157 -0.52 -11.38 13.60
N ILE A 158 -1.03 -10.15 13.52
CA ILE A 158 -0.21 -8.94 13.53
C ILE A 158 -0.45 -8.12 14.79
N ALA A 159 0.60 -7.45 15.25
CA ALA A 159 0.55 -6.40 16.27
C ALA A 159 1.11 -5.10 15.69
N VAL A 160 0.40 -4.03 15.89
CA VAL A 160 0.76 -2.68 15.44
C VAL A 160 0.83 -1.78 16.66
N GLU A 161 1.95 -1.09 16.83
CA GLU A 161 2.16 -0.23 17.98
C GLU A 161 2.62 1.16 17.56
N GLY A 162 1.92 2.18 18.07
CA GLY A 162 2.37 3.54 18.03
C GLY A 162 2.31 4.24 16.67
N ILE A 163 1.54 3.76 15.70
CA ILE A 163 1.30 4.50 14.46
C ILE A 163 0.70 5.86 14.82
N ARG A 164 1.27 6.91 14.29
CA ARG A 164 0.76 8.28 14.48
C ARG A 164 -0.38 8.56 13.51
N THR A 165 -1.50 8.94 14.04
CA THR A 165 -2.68 9.40 13.29
C THR A 165 -3.03 10.84 13.69
N PRO A 166 -3.86 11.56 12.94
CA PRO A 166 -4.34 12.88 13.35
C PRO A 166 -5.09 12.88 14.70
N LYS A 167 -5.60 11.73 15.14
CA LYS A 167 -6.33 11.58 16.41
C LYS A 167 -5.46 11.06 17.55
N GLY A 168 -4.17 10.82 17.31
CA GLY A 168 -3.23 10.35 18.31
C GLY A 168 -2.52 9.06 17.93
N ARG A 169 -1.98 8.36 18.92
CA ARG A 169 -1.31 7.07 18.70
C ARG A 169 -2.32 5.94 18.50
N LEU A 170 -2.11 5.16 17.47
CA LEU A 170 -2.87 3.95 17.17
C LEU A 170 -2.03 2.71 17.51
N GLY A 171 -2.61 1.79 18.26
CA GLY A 171 -2.12 0.43 18.43
C GLY A 171 -3.28 -0.55 18.27
N TYR A 172 -3.03 -1.69 17.63
CA TYR A 172 -4.02 -2.75 17.50
C TYR A 172 -3.37 -4.11 17.23
N THR A 173 -4.09 -5.17 17.54
CA THR A 173 -3.77 -6.53 17.07
C THR A 173 -4.89 -7.04 16.18
N LEU A 174 -4.53 -7.80 15.15
CA LEU A 174 -5.48 -8.45 14.26
C LEU A 174 -5.03 -9.87 13.98
N ARG A 175 -5.88 -10.85 14.24
CA ARG A 175 -5.60 -12.26 13.99
C ARG A 175 -6.81 -13.02 13.48
N ARG A 176 -6.55 -14.08 12.73
CA ARG A 176 -7.54 -15.06 12.32
C ARG A 176 -7.70 -16.14 13.38
N GLU A 177 -8.93 -16.41 13.78
CA GLU A 177 -9.33 -17.59 14.53
C GLU A 177 -10.21 -18.48 13.65
N PRO A 178 -10.46 -19.74 13.98
CA PRO A 178 -11.14 -20.69 13.08
C PRO A 178 -12.47 -20.23 12.49
N LYS A 179 -13.19 -19.34 13.17
CA LYS A 179 -14.52 -18.86 12.75
C LYS A 179 -14.70 -17.35 12.76
N ARG A 180 -13.61 -16.60 13.00
CA ARG A 180 -13.70 -15.14 13.11
C ARG A 180 -12.35 -14.44 12.90
N LEU A 181 -12.41 -13.17 12.57
CA LEU A 181 -11.30 -12.24 12.77
C LEU A 181 -11.48 -11.54 14.12
N VAL A 182 -10.38 -11.38 14.83
CA VAL A 182 -10.35 -10.69 16.12
C VAL A 182 -9.46 -9.47 15.98
N LEU A 183 -10.08 -8.30 16.00
CA LEU A 183 -9.40 -6.99 16.06
C LEU A 183 -9.51 -6.48 17.50
N ARG A 184 -8.38 -6.10 18.09
CA ARG A 184 -8.33 -5.45 19.40
C ARG A 184 -7.51 -4.18 19.31
N PHE A 185 -8.04 -3.11 19.84
CA PHE A 185 -7.33 -1.85 19.95
C PHE A 185 -6.58 -1.75 21.28
N ALA A 186 -5.45 -1.08 21.27
CA ALA A 186 -4.76 -0.67 22.49
C ALA A 186 -5.59 0.40 23.22
N ASP A 187 -5.38 0.49 24.52
CA ASP A 187 -6.05 1.47 25.36
C ASP A 187 -5.75 2.90 24.88
N GLY A 188 -6.78 3.74 24.92
CA GLY A 188 -6.68 5.14 24.49
C GLY A 188 -6.70 5.36 22.98
N ALA A 189 -6.97 4.34 22.17
CA ALA A 189 -7.18 4.51 20.74
C ALA A 189 -8.32 5.49 20.45
N ARG A 190 -8.07 6.43 19.54
CA ARG A 190 -9.05 7.44 19.12
C ARG A 190 -9.28 7.35 17.63
N PHE A 191 -10.53 7.56 17.24
CA PHE A 191 -10.94 7.44 15.84
C PHE A 191 -11.52 8.76 15.33
N PRO A 192 -11.40 9.02 14.02
CA PRO A 192 -12.10 10.12 13.38
C PRO A 192 -13.61 9.87 13.35
N PRO A 193 -14.43 10.88 13.00
CA PRO A 193 -15.90 10.75 12.92
C PRO A 193 -16.38 9.59 12.05
N GLY A 194 -15.71 9.29 10.93
CA GLY A 194 -16.02 8.13 10.08
C GLY A 194 -15.62 6.78 10.67
N GLY A 195 -15.01 6.77 11.85
CA GLY A 195 -14.67 5.55 12.60
C GLY A 195 -13.49 4.79 12.04
N ALA A 196 -13.42 3.49 12.39
CA ALA A 196 -12.42 2.55 11.92
C ALA A 196 -13.04 1.57 10.91
N ILE A 197 -12.39 1.40 9.78
CA ILE A 197 -12.82 0.47 8.72
C ILE A 197 -11.77 -0.62 8.57
N LEU A 198 -12.19 -1.87 8.66
CA LEU A 198 -11.38 -3.04 8.36
C LEU A 198 -11.87 -3.66 7.05
N PRO A 199 -11.22 -3.40 5.90
CA PRO A 199 -11.53 -4.10 4.66
C PRO A 199 -11.35 -5.61 4.85
N TRP A 200 -12.36 -6.40 4.44
CA TRP A 200 -12.33 -7.84 4.66
C TRP A 200 -11.11 -8.49 4.00
N PRO A 201 -10.23 -9.17 4.76
CA PRO A 201 -8.95 -9.63 4.25
C PRO A 201 -8.95 -11.04 3.65
N LEU A 202 -10.03 -11.81 3.83
CA LEU A 202 -10.06 -13.23 3.49
C LEU A 202 -10.84 -13.45 2.19
N ALA A 203 -10.17 -13.95 1.17
CA ALA A 203 -10.80 -14.29 -0.10
C ALA A 203 -11.61 -15.60 -0.03
N ASP A 204 -11.24 -16.49 0.90
CA ASP A 204 -11.84 -17.81 1.10
C ASP A 204 -13.06 -17.81 2.03
N ALA A 205 -13.46 -16.66 2.54
CA ALA A 205 -14.59 -16.52 3.44
C ALA A 205 -15.30 -15.18 3.24
N GLN A 206 -16.60 -15.16 3.45
CA GLN A 206 -17.39 -13.94 3.43
C GLN A 206 -17.51 -13.35 4.85
N PRO A 207 -17.59 -12.01 4.99
CA PRO A 207 -17.83 -11.38 6.27
C PRO A 207 -19.21 -11.79 6.79
N GLY A 208 -19.24 -12.22 8.05
CA GLY A 208 -20.46 -12.56 8.77
C GLY A 208 -20.91 -11.42 9.68
N ARG A 209 -21.46 -11.80 10.84
CA ARG A 209 -21.91 -10.85 11.86
C ARG A 209 -20.70 -10.21 12.55
N THR A 210 -20.69 -8.88 12.62
CA THR A 210 -19.74 -8.12 13.45
C THR A 210 -20.25 -8.04 14.89
N ARG A 211 -19.35 -8.15 15.86
CA ARG A 211 -19.61 -7.92 17.27
C ARG A 211 -18.58 -6.96 17.84
N ILE A 212 -19.03 -5.99 18.61
CA ILE A 212 -18.17 -5.04 19.33
C ILE A 212 -18.31 -5.35 20.82
N ASP A 213 -17.19 -5.60 21.49
CA ASP A 213 -17.14 -6.00 22.91
C ASP A 213 -18.08 -7.17 23.25
N GLY A 214 -18.17 -8.14 22.31
CA GLY A 214 -19.04 -9.29 22.43
C GLY A 214 -20.54 -9.04 22.19
N LYS A 215 -20.93 -7.79 21.93
CA LYS A 215 -22.31 -7.40 21.60
C LYS A 215 -22.53 -7.38 20.09
N PRO A 216 -23.75 -7.71 19.60
CA PRO A 216 -24.09 -7.65 18.17
C PRO A 216 -23.96 -6.25 17.61
#